data_7d7777f79be13f68c22e66293f044800
#
_entry.id   7d7777f79be13f68c22e66293f044800
#
_cell.length_a   1.000
_cell.length_b   1.000
_cell.length_c   1.000
_cell.angle_alpha   90.00
_cell.angle_beta   90.00
_cell.angle_gamma   90.00
#
_symmetry.space_group_name_H-M   'P 1'
#
loop_
_entity.id
_entity.type
_entity.pdbx_description
1 polymer ?
#
loop_
_entity_poly.entity_id
_entity_poly.type
_entity_poly.pdbx_seq_one_letter_code
_entity_poly.pdbx_strand_id
1 'polypeptide(L)'
;MPRAVGLETLAEAVRWIRKRRLPVAFPFEYRVVAADDIWMSPMNAGPVASISMHQYERMPWQALFAEAEQLFRAAGGRPHWAKRHTLTRADVDALYPMAERFRAVRRRVDPTGKFLNGHLRELFS
;
A
#
# COMPACT_ATOMS: atom_id res chain seq x y z
N MET A 1 -2.55 7.37 -2.60
CA MET A 1 -3.39 8.45 -2.02
C MET A 1 -3.91 9.35 -3.12
N PRO A 2 -4.98 10.13 -2.90
CA PRO A 2 -5.43 11.11 -3.88
C PRO A 2 -4.31 12.05 -4.30
N ARG A 3 -4.23 12.38 -5.61
CA ARG A 3 -3.16 13.23 -6.16
C ARG A 3 -3.06 14.58 -5.44
N ALA A 4 -4.19 15.16 -5.08
CA ALA A 4 -4.25 16.51 -4.50
C ALA A 4 -3.46 16.66 -3.18
N VAL A 5 -3.37 15.59 -2.38
CA VAL A 5 -2.68 15.61 -1.07
C VAL A 5 -1.27 15.02 -1.12
N GLY A 6 -0.84 14.49 -2.26
CA GLY A 6 0.39 13.70 -2.36
C GLY A 6 1.66 14.47 -1.98
N LEU A 7 1.84 15.69 -2.47
CA LEU A 7 3.04 16.49 -2.17
C LEU A 7 3.08 16.93 -0.71
N GLU A 8 1.94 17.32 -0.14
CA GLU A 8 1.87 17.69 1.28
C GLU A 8 2.18 16.48 2.17
N THR A 9 1.62 15.32 1.83
CA THR A 9 1.91 14.07 2.56
C THR A 9 3.38 13.67 2.46
N LEU A 10 4.02 13.85 1.31
CA LEU A 10 5.46 13.61 1.17
C LEU A 10 6.26 14.59 2.06
N ALA A 11 5.90 15.87 2.05
CA ALA A 11 6.55 16.87 2.91
C ALA A 11 6.38 16.53 4.39
N GLU A 12 5.20 16.05 4.81
CA GLU A 12 4.96 15.60 6.17
C GLU A 12 5.83 14.38 6.54
N ALA A 13 5.93 13.39 5.66
CA ALA A 13 6.80 12.23 5.87
C ALA A 13 8.27 12.65 6.05
N VAL A 14 8.75 13.60 5.24
CA VAL A 14 10.12 14.14 5.39
C VAL A 14 10.29 14.88 6.71
N ARG A 15 9.32 15.71 7.13
CA ARG A 15 9.34 16.39 8.44
C ARG A 15 9.36 15.38 9.59
N TRP A 16 8.53 14.35 9.54
CA TRP A 16 8.48 13.27 10.52
C TRP A 16 9.82 12.56 10.66
N ILE A 17 10.45 12.15 9.54
CA ILE A 17 11.78 11.51 9.54
C ILE A 17 12.84 12.41 10.19
N ARG A 18 12.89 13.68 9.78
CA ARG A 18 13.87 14.65 10.31
C ARG A 18 13.68 14.91 11.80
N LYS A 19 12.43 15.14 12.24
CA LYS A 19 12.09 15.40 13.64
C LYS A 19 12.49 14.24 14.55
N ARG A 20 12.29 12.99 14.10
CA ARG A 20 12.61 11.78 14.85
C ARG A 20 14.01 11.23 14.57
N ARG A 21 14.77 11.87 13.69
CA ARG A 21 16.11 11.44 13.28
C ARG A 21 16.13 9.98 12.83
N LEU A 22 15.13 9.55 12.05
CA LEU A 22 15.01 8.17 11.60
C LEU A 22 16.09 7.84 10.56
N PRO A 23 16.68 6.65 10.61
CA PRO A 23 17.77 6.26 9.72
C PRO A 23 17.24 5.83 8.35
N VAL A 24 16.75 6.77 7.55
CA VAL A 24 16.29 6.55 6.18
C VAL A 24 17.45 6.84 5.23
N ALA A 25 17.91 5.81 4.52
CA ALA A 25 19.11 5.89 3.69
C ALA A 25 18.82 5.99 2.19
N PHE A 26 17.57 5.75 1.76
CA PHE A 26 17.16 5.86 0.36
C PHE A 26 16.26 7.08 0.10
N PRO A 27 16.30 7.66 -1.11
CA PRO A 27 15.35 8.68 -1.51
C PRO A 27 13.94 8.10 -1.61
N PHE A 28 12.92 8.95 -1.39
CA PHE A 28 11.56 8.65 -1.76
C PHE A 28 11.40 8.66 -3.28
N GLU A 29 10.55 7.79 -3.77
CA GLU A 29 10.06 7.85 -5.13
C GLU A 29 8.64 8.43 -5.13
N TYR A 30 8.42 9.49 -5.90
CA TYR A 30 7.12 10.14 -6.07
C TYR A 30 6.67 10.03 -7.52
N ARG A 31 5.47 9.49 -7.73
CA ARG A 31 4.87 9.37 -9.07
C ARG A 31 3.45 9.90 -9.05
N VAL A 32 3.03 10.46 -10.18
CA VAL A 32 1.63 10.73 -10.46
C VAL A 32 1.12 9.69 -11.44
N VAL A 33 0.02 9.03 -11.09
CA VAL A 33 -0.55 7.92 -11.88
C VAL A 33 -2.00 8.25 -12.21
N ALA A 34 -2.41 7.99 -13.44
CA ALA A 34 -3.80 8.12 -13.86
C ALA A 34 -4.69 7.09 -13.16
N ALA A 35 -5.98 7.41 -13.07
CA ALA A 35 -6.98 6.44 -12.61
C ALA A 35 -7.10 5.26 -13.59
N ASP A 36 -7.48 4.11 -13.06
CA ASP A 36 -7.89 2.93 -13.82
C ASP A 36 -9.21 2.35 -13.26
N ASP A 37 -9.76 1.32 -13.93
CA ASP A 37 -10.97 0.60 -13.55
C ASP A 37 -10.68 -0.84 -13.07
N ILE A 38 -9.43 -1.15 -12.79
CA ILE A 38 -8.99 -2.48 -12.38
C ILE A 38 -9.35 -2.73 -10.91
N TRP A 39 -10.08 -3.79 -10.62
CA TRP A 39 -10.69 -4.09 -9.31
C TRP A 39 -9.76 -3.99 -8.11
N MET A 40 -8.54 -4.51 -8.26
CA MET A 40 -7.56 -4.56 -7.17
C MET A 40 -6.42 -3.56 -7.34
N SER A 41 -6.57 -2.60 -8.24
CA SER A 41 -5.59 -1.54 -8.42
C SER A 41 -5.69 -0.49 -7.30
N PRO A 42 -4.57 -0.05 -6.72
CA PRO A 42 -4.56 1.12 -5.84
C PRO A 42 -5.03 2.42 -6.52
N MET A 43 -5.09 2.44 -7.86
CA MET A 43 -5.47 3.60 -8.68
C MET A 43 -6.97 3.63 -9.04
N ASN A 44 -7.74 2.63 -8.62
CA ASN A 44 -9.18 2.48 -8.97
C ASN A 44 -10.11 3.58 -8.41
N ALA A 45 -9.64 4.57 -7.67
CA ALA A 45 -10.49 5.60 -7.05
C ALA A 45 -10.25 7.02 -7.59
N GLY A 46 -9.56 7.15 -8.70
CA GLY A 46 -9.20 8.44 -9.28
C GLY A 46 -7.69 8.63 -9.43
N PRO A 47 -7.24 9.77 -9.96
CA PRO A 47 -5.81 10.06 -10.10
C PRO A 47 -5.10 10.05 -8.75
N VAL A 48 -3.97 9.37 -8.66
CA VAL A 48 -3.23 9.19 -7.41
C VAL A 48 -1.81 9.76 -7.47
N ALA A 49 -1.30 10.13 -6.29
CA ALA A 49 0.12 10.17 -6.03
C ALA A 49 0.54 8.84 -5.40
N SER A 50 1.59 8.24 -5.95
CA SER A 50 2.25 7.06 -5.41
C SER A 50 3.55 7.50 -4.76
N ILE A 51 3.72 7.18 -3.48
CA ILE A 51 4.94 7.45 -2.72
C ILE A 51 5.54 6.10 -2.32
N SER A 52 6.76 5.85 -2.73
CA SER A 52 7.50 4.66 -2.33
C SER A 52 8.63 5.05 -1.38
N MET A 53 8.68 4.35 -0.25
CA MET A 53 9.75 4.46 0.74
C MET A 53 10.61 3.21 0.67
N HIS A 54 11.91 3.38 0.67
CA HIS A 54 12.87 2.29 0.54
C HIS A 54 13.83 2.26 1.73
N GLN A 55 14.34 1.07 2.05
CA GLN A 55 15.37 0.86 3.06
C GLN A 55 16.26 -0.30 2.66
N TYR A 56 17.52 -0.30 3.08
CA TYR A 56 18.38 -1.45 2.93
C TYR A 56 17.89 -2.61 3.80
N GLU A 57 17.92 -3.82 3.26
CA GLU A 57 17.44 -5.03 3.93
C GLU A 57 18.05 -5.24 5.32
N ARG A 58 19.35 -4.89 5.48
CA ARG A 58 20.08 -5.05 6.73
C ARG A 58 19.82 -3.96 7.78
N MET A 59 19.07 -2.91 7.40
CA MET A 59 18.70 -1.85 8.33
C MET A 59 17.32 -2.15 8.95
N PRO A 60 17.05 -1.73 10.18
CA PRO A 60 15.71 -1.84 10.77
C PRO A 60 14.69 -1.11 9.91
N TRP A 61 13.69 -1.82 9.40
CA TRP A 61 12.68 -1.26 8.50
C TRP A 61 11.23 -1.51 8.97
N GLN A 62 10.99 -2.54 9.82
CA GLN A 62 9.65 -2.98 10.15
C GLN A 62 8.82 -1.89 10.84
N ALA A 63 9.33 -1.34 11.94
CA ALA A 63 8.66 -0.26 12.68
C ALA A 63 8.58 1.01 11.83
N LEU A 64 9.66 1.34 11.10
CA LEU A 64 9.71 2.48 10.20
C LEU A 64 8.61 2.43 9.13
N PHE A 65 8.46 1.29 8.46
CA PHE A 65 7.46 1.12 7.42
C PHE A 65 6.03 1.07 7.97
N ALA A 66 5.82 0.45 9.13
CA ALA A 66 4.51 0.42 9.78
C ALA A 66 4.05 1.84 10.17
N GLU A 67 4.92 2.66 10.73
CA GLU A 67 4.58 4.05 11.08
C GLU A 67 4.38 4.93 9.82
N ALA A 68 5.23 4.77 8.78
CA ALA A 68 5.05 5.45 7.51
C ALA A 68 3.73 5.07 6.83
N GLU A 69 3.34 3.78 6.87
CA GLU A 69 2.05 3.32 6.36
C GLU A 69 0.89 4.01 7.06
N GLN A 70 0.93 4.15 8.39
CA GLN A 70 -0.11 4.86 9.14
C GLN A 70 -0.25 6.32 8.68
N LEU A 71 0.88 7.02 8.51
CA LEU A 71 0.89 8.39 7.99
C LEU A 71 0.26 8.45 6.59
N PHE A 72 0.65 7.56 5.68
CA PHE A 72 0.12 7.54 4.32
C PHE A 72 -1.37 7.14 4.29
N ARG A 73 -1.81 6.20 5.14
CA ARG A 73 -3.22 5.81 5.25
C ARG A 73 -4.09 6.95 5.80
N ALA A 74 -3.60 7.73 6.76
CA ALA A 74 -4.29 8.91 7.26
C ALA A 74 -4.57 9.95 6.17
N ALA A 75 -3.72 10.01 5.14
CA ALA A 75 -3.91 10.84 3.95
C ALA A 75 -4.74 10.14 2.83
N GLY A 76 -5.47 9.07 3.14
CA GLY A 76 -6.24 8.29 2.17
C GLY A 76 -5.39 7.39 1.27
N GLY A 77 -4.16 7.07 1.68
CA GLY A 77 -3.29 6.15 0.97
C GLY A 77 -3.78 4.70 1.03
N ARG A 78 -3.64 3.99 -0.09
CA ARG A 78 -3.83 2.54 -0.19
C ARG A 78 -2.47 1.89 -0.36
N PRO A 79 -1.99 1.08 0.59
CA PRO A 79 -0.78 0.30 0.39
C PRO A 79 -0.92 -0.62 -0.81
N HIS A 80 0.16 -0.78 -1.56
CA HIS A 80 0.17 -1.77 -2.66
C HIS A 80 0.27 -3.18 -2.04
N TRP A 81 -0.81 -3.97 -2.12
CA TRP A 81 -0.94 -5.27 -1.47
C TRP A 81 0.13 -6.32 -1.86
N ALA A 82 0.85 -6.13 -2.96
CA ALA A 82 1.99 -6.96 -3.35
C ALA A 82 3.36 -6.39 -2.89
N LYS A 83 3.37 -5.42 -1.99
CA LYS A 83 4.59 -4.85 -1.38
C LYS A 83 4.58 -5.09 0.13
N ARG A 84 5.52 -4.48 0.87
CA ARG A 84 5.53 -4.51 2.33
C ARG A 84 4.41 -3.62 2.86
N HIS A 85 3.54 -4.15 3.69
CA HIS A 85 2.41 -3.46 4.32
C HIS A 85 1.91 -4.22 5.55
N THR A 86 1.00 -3.59 6.30
CA THR A 86 0.35 -4.17 7.48
C THR A 86 -1.14 -4.50 7.24
N LEU A 87 -1.61 -4.47 5.98
CA LEU A 87 -3.02 -4.73 5.65
C LEU A 87 -3.45 -6.11 6.12
N THR A 88 -4.60 -6.14 6.78
CA THR A 88 -5.39 -7.33 7.05
C THR A 88 -6.43 -7.57 5.95
N ARG A 89 -7.12 -8.71 6.00
CA ARG A 89 -8.28 -8.97 5.12
C ARG A 89 -9.36 -7.89 5.28
N ALA A 90 -9.66 -7.48 6.52
CA ALA A 90 -10.64 -6.43 6.77
C ALA A 90 -10.24 -5.09 6.15
N ASP A 91 -8.95 -4.75 6.18
CA ASP A 91 -8.44 -3.55 5.48
C ASP A 91 -8.62 -3.66 3.97
N VAL A 92 -8.35 -4.83 3.38
CA VAL A 92 -8.55 -5.05 1.95
C VAL A 92 -10.03 -4.89 1.59
N ASP A 93 -10.95 -5.43 2.39
CA ASP A 93 -12.39 -5.30 2.16
C ASP A 93 -12.86 -3.83 2.24
N ALA A 94 -12.30 -3.06 3.18
CA ALA A 94 -12.62 -1.64 3.33
C ALA A 94 -12.03 -0.78 2.20
N LEU A 95 -10.82 -1.10 1.72
CA LEU A 95 -10.09 -0.29 0.74
C LEU A 95 -10.43 -0.62 -0.71
N TYR A 96 -10.88 -1.84 -0.99
CA TYR A 96 -11.13 -2.34 -2.35
C TYR A 96 -12.56 -2.86 -2.49
N PRO A 97 -13.50 -2.04 -2.97
CA PRO A 97 -14.92 -2.42 -3.05
C PRO A 97 -15.21 -3.69 -3.85
N MET A 98 -14.29 -4.07 -4.74
CA MET A 98 -14.44 -5.26 -5.59
C MET A 98 -13.69 -6.49 -5.04
N ALA A 99 -13.17 -6.43 -3.82
CA ALA A 99 -12.36 -7.51 -3.22
C ALA A 99 -13.11 -8.85 -3.20
N GLU A 100 -14.41 -8.87 -2.82
CA GLU A 100 -15.17 -10.11 -2.79
C GLU A 100 -15.44 -10.68 -4.20
N ARG A 101 -15.71 -9.83 -5.19
CA ARG A 101 -15.82 -10.28 -6.59
C ARG A 101 -14.50 -10.84 -7.11
N PHE A 102 -13.39 -10.20 -6.75
CA PHE A 102 -12.06 -10.72 -7.06
C PHE A 102 -11.85 -12.10 -6.43
N ARG A 103 -12.18 -12.28 -5.14
CA ARG A 103 -12.09 -13.59 -4.46
C ARG A 103 -12.97 -14.65 -5.10
N ALA A 104 -14.18 -14.30 -5.52
CA ALA A 104 -15.07 -15.23 -6.22
C ALA A 104 -14.47 -15.71 -7.55
N VAL A 105 -13.91 -14.81 -8.36
CA VAL A 105 -13.17 -15.19 -9.58
C VAL A 105 -11.98 -16.07 -9.25
N ARG A 106 -11.17 -15.67 -8.25
CA ARG A 106 -10.01 -16.45 -7.80
C ARG A 106 -10.41 -17.89 -7.42
N ARG A 107 -11.47 -18.08 -6.59
CA ARG A 107 -11.95 -19.42 -6.20
C ARG A 107 -12.40 -20.26 -7.39
N ARG A 108 -12.96 -19.63 -8.42
CA ARG A 108 -13.39 -20.34 -9.65
C ARG A 108 -12.20 -20.80 -10.50
N VAL A 109 -11.15 -19.98 -10.64
CA VAL A 109 -10.00 -20.28 -11.50
C VAL A 109 -8.87 -21.03 -10.78
N ASP A 110 -8.83 -20.94 -9.45
CA ASP A 110 -7.88 -21.64 -8.57
C ASP A 110 -8.61 -22.21 -7.35
N PRO A 111 -9.47 -23.22 -7.52
CA PRO A 111 -10.29 -23.76 -6.44
C PRO A 111 -9.48 -24.36 -5.30
N THR A 112 -8.29 -24.86 -5.57
CA THR A 112 -7.41 -25.45 -4.55
C THR A 112 -6.49 -24.44 -3.87
N GLY A 113 -6.46 -23.19 -4.35
CA GLY A 113 -5.57 -22.15 -3.82
C GLY A 113 -4.08 -22.41 -4.08
N LYS A 114 -3.78 -23.07 -5.20
CA LYS A 114 -2.40 -23.42 -5.58
C LYS A 114 -1.49 -22.19 -5.74
N PHE A 115 -2.05 -21.09 -6.22
CA PHE A 115 -1.33 -19.83 -6.44
C PHE A 115 -1.34 -18.89 -5.23
N LEU A 116 -1.93 -19.30 -4.10
CA LEU A 116 -1.91 -18.52 -2.86
C LEU A 116 -0.71 -18.95 -2.00
N ASN A 117 0.25 -18.05 -1.81
CA ASN A 117 1.22 -18.16 -0.72
C ASN A 117 0.59 -17.77 0.63
N GLY A 118 1.32 -17.86 1.76
CA GLY A 118 0.80 -17.52 3.10
C GLY A 118 0.19 -16.11 3.16
N HIS A 119 0.92 -15.11 2.68
CA HIS A 119 0.48 -13.73 2.63
C HIS A 119 -0.82 -13.54 1.80
N LEU A 120 -0.89 -14.11 0.62
CA LEU A 120 -2.09 -14.00 -0.22
C LEU A 120 -3.29 -14.76 0.37
N ARG A 121 -3.05 -15.84 1.13
CA ARG A 121 -4.12 -16.55 1.87
C ARG A 121 -4.75 -15.64 2.93
N GLU A 122 -3.94 -14.92 3.69
CA GLU A 122 -4.43 -13.99 4.71
C GLU A 122 -5.33 -12.89 4.12
N LEU A 123 -5.01 -12.41 2.93
CA LEU A 123 -5.75 -11.31 2.29
C LEU A 123 -6.93 -11.78 1.44
N PHE A 124 -6.82 -12.93 0.76
CA PHE A 124 -7.71 -13.30 -0.35
C PHE A 124 -8.32 -14.71 -0.25
N SER A 125 -8.23 -15.40 0.87
CA SER A 125 -8.95 -16.66 1.06
C SER A 125 -10.44 -16.48 1.21
#